data_643204d2c0e723dda70071b736914566
#
_entry.id   643204d2c0e723dda70071b736914566
#
_cell.length_a   1.000
_cell.length_b   1.000
_cell.length_c   1.000
_cell.angle_alpha   90.00
_cell.angle_beta   90.00
_cell.angle_gamma   90.00
#
_symmetry.space_group_name_H-M   'P 1'
#
loop_
_entity.id
_entity.type
_entity.pdbx_description
1 polymer ?
#
loop_
_entity_poly.entity_id
_entity_poly.type
_entity_poly.pdbx_seq_one_letter_code
_entity_poly.pdbx_strand_id
1 'polypeptide(L)'
;HHDGYAGEVDGLPADALDNSFGCGNPLAFAGVSPGDVVLDLGCGAGVDLLVAARKVGAAGRVIGVDMTAEMVERARANVARAGFANVEVRQGIIEELPVESGSVDWVISNCLINLSPEKDRVFAEIARVLKPGGRMRVSDIVVDDLPEALRADMVLYASCVAGAVSEAEYLDGLRRAGLVDVAVVERYPYGTEVLPGIGDIADRV
;
A
#
# COMPACT_ATOMS: atom_id res chain seq x y z
N HIS A 1 -9.31 -12.19 -4.03
CA HIS A 1 -8.44 -11.14 -3.49
C HIS A 1 -7.16 -11.65 -2.79
N HIS A 2 -7.05 -12.95 -2.45
CA HIS A 2 -5.86 -13.50 -1.77
C HIS A 2 -4.93 -14.29 -2.69
N ASP A 3 -5.24 -14.42 -3.98
CA ASP A 3 -4.45 -15.20 -4.92
C ASP A 3 -3.00 -14.69 -5.09
N GLY A 4 -2.76 -13.40 -4.81
CA GLY A 4 -1.42 -12.80 -4.84
C GLY A 4 -0.50 -13.20 -3.68
N TYR A 5 -1.04 -13.73 -2.59
CA TYR A 5 -0.24 -14.05 -1.39
C TYR A 5 0.31 -15.49 -1.34
N ALA A 6 -0.04 -16.35 -2.29
CA ALA A 6 0.57 -17.66 -2.57
C ALA A 6 1.04 -18.45 -1.31
N GLY A 7 0.18 -18.65 -0.32
CA GLY A 7 0.49 -19.37 0.91
C GLY A 7 1.17 -18.54 2.02
N GLU A 8 1.56 -17.30 1.75
CA GLU A 8 2.14 -16.40 2.76
C GLU A 8 1.17 -16.03 3.89
N VAL A 9 -0.13 -16.17 3.63
CA VAL A 9 -1.22 -15.87 4.57
C VAL A 9 -1.65 -17.07 5.42
N ASP A 10 -1.11 -18.24 5.20
CA ASP A 10 -1.48 -19.44 5.94
C ASP A 10 -1.26 -19.25 7.45
N GLY A 11 -2.31 -19.53 8.23
CA GLY A 11 -2.30 -19.40 9.69
C GLY A 11 -2.31 -17.95 10.21
N LEU A 12 -2.58 -16.96 9.36
CA LEU A 12 -2.87 -15.60 9.82
C LEU A 12 -4.28 -15.49 10.41
N PRO A 13 -4.54 -14.51 11.30
CA PRO A 13 -5.87 -14.26 11.86
C PRO A 13 -6.90 -14.01 10.75
N ALA A 14 -8.05 -14.67 10.83
CA ALA A 14 -9.13 -14.55 9.84
C ALA A 14 -9.60 -13.09 9.69
N ASP A 15 -9.69 -12.33 10.78
CA ASP A 15 -10.08 -10.92 10.74
C ASP A 15 -9.13 -10.04 9.87
N ALA A 16 -7.83 -10.36 9.84
CA ALA A 16 -6.89 -9.67 8.97
C ALA A 16 -7.18 -9.97 7.49
N LEU A 17 -7.50 -11.22 7.18
CA LEU A 17 -7.79 -11.67 5.82
C LEU A 17 -9.14 -11.14 5.31
N ASP A 18 -10.19 -11.24 6.13
CA ASP A 18 -11.55 -10.83 5.76
C ASP A 18 -11.70 -9.33 5.53
N ASN A 19 -10.82 -8.52 6.12
CA ASN A 19 -10.80 -7.07 6.03
C ASN A 19 -9.61 -6.53 5.18
N SER A 20 -9.08 -7.33 4.27
CA SER A 20 -8.07 -6.90 3.29
C SER A 20 -8.74 -6.45 2.00
N PHE A 21 -8.50 -5.19 1.61
CA PHE A 21 -9.08 -4.55 0.42
C PHE A 21 -8.04 -4.23 -0.66
N GLY A 22 -6.83 -4.76 -0.53
CA GLY A 22 -5.74 -4.48 -1.45
C GLY A 22 -5.91 -5.06 -2.86
N CYS A 23 -5.29 -4.43 -3.84
CA CYS A 23 -5.34 -4.80 -5.25
C CYS A 23 -4.24 -5.80 -5.66
N GLY A 24 -3.30 -6.12 -4.78
CA GLY A 24 -2.19 -7.01 -5.08
C GLY A 24 -1.41 -7.41 -3.84
N ASN A 25 -0.23 -8.00 -4.06
CA ASN A 25 0.71 -8.32 -2.98
C ASN A 25 2.04 -7.59 -3.20
N PRO A 26 2.23 -6.40 -2.63
CA PRO A 26 3.48 -5.65 -2.81
C PRO A 26 4.69 -6.41 -2.24
N LEU A 27 4.49 -7.31 -1.28
CA LEU A 27 5.58 -8.09 -0.68
C LEU A 27 6.07 -9.25 -1.57
N ALA A 28 5.26 -9.78 -2.48
CA ALA A 28 5.70 -10.81 -3.42
C ALA A 28 6.91 -10.34 -4.24
N PHE A 29 7.00 -9.04 -4.50
CA PHE A 29 8.06 -8.42 -5.31
C PHE A 29 9.07 -7.62 -4.49
N ALA A 30 8.88 -7.50 -3.18
CA ALA A 30 9.63 -6.56 -2.37
C ALA A 30 11.11 -6.92 -2.20
N GLY A 31 11.46 -8.19 -2.15
CA GLY A 31 12.84 -8.58 -1.83
C GLY A 31 13.25 -8.23 -0.39
N VAL A 32 12.26 -8.11 0.49
CA VAL A 32 12.46 -7.86 1.93
C VAL A 32 13.29 -8.98 2.54
N SER A 33 14.29 -8.61 3.34
CA SER A 33 15.26 -9.51 3.94
C SER A 33 15.15 -9.53 5.47
N PRO A 34 15.62 -10.61 6.12
CA PRO A 34 15.72 -10.63 7.59
C PRO A 34 16.52 -9.45 8.12
N GLY A 35 15.98 -8.78 9.13
CA GLY A 35 16.59 -7.60 9.74
C GLY A 35 16.16 -6.26 9.17
N ASP A 36 15.43 -6.23 8.03
CA ASP A 36 14.95 -4.99 7.43
C ASP A 36 13.88 -4.31 8.31
N VAL A 37 13.77 -3.00 8.14
CA VAL A 37 12.68 -2.17 8.66
C VAL A 37 11.71 -1.87 7.52
N VAL A 38 10.48 -2.34 7.65
CA VAL A 38 9.41 -2.19 6.66
C VAL A 38 8.35 -1.23 7.17
N LEU A 39 7.94 -0.28 6.35
CA LEU A 39 6.79 0.60 6.59
C LEU A 39 5.66 0.24 5.62
N ASP A 40 4.48 -0.03 6.15
CA ASP A 40 3.25 -0.28 5.40
C ASP A 40 2.32 0.93 5.49
N LEU A 41 2.00 1.52 4.34
CA LEU A 41 1.10 2.67 4.23
C LEU A 41 -0.34 2.18 4.05
N GLY A 42 -1.22 2.57 4.98
CA GLY A 42 -2.62 2.14 4.99
C GLY A 42 -2.75 0.67 5.33
N CYS A 43 -2.17 0.29 6.46
CA CYS A 43 -2.06 -1.12 6.84
C CYS A 43 -3.41 -1.81 7.09
N GLY A 44 -4.53 -1.07 7.15
CA GLY A 44 -5.86 -1.64 7.37
C GLY A 44 -5.90 -2.58 8.57
N ALA A 45 -6.45 -3.77 8.38
CA ALA A 45 -6.50 -4.82 9.42
C ALA A 45 -5.15 -5.55 9.64
N GLY A 46 -4.10 -5.24 8.84
CA GLY A 46 -2.73 -5.65 9.10
C GLY A 46 -2.25 -6.91 8.39
N VAL A 47 -2.87 -7.33 7.29
CA VAL A 47 -2.42 -8.52 6.53
C VAL A 47 -0.97 -8.35 6.07
N ASP A 48 -0.65 -7.25 5.40
CA ASP A 48 0.70 -6.98 4.89
C ASP A 48 1.73 -6.82 6.02
N LEU A 49 1.31 -6.26 7.18
CA LEU A 49 2.16 -6.21 8.38
C LEU A 49 2.58 -7.60 8.86
N LEU A 50 1.64 -8.55 8.90
CA LEU A 50 1.90 -9.90 9.38
C LEU A 50 2.79 -10.69 8.42
N VAL A 51 2.58 -10.53 7.12
CA VAL A 51 3.43 -11.11 6.08
C VAL A 51 4.85 -10.51 6.15
N ALA A 52 4.96 -9.17 6.26
CA ALA A 52 6.23 -8.48 6.41
C ALA A 52 6.97 -8.95 7.68
N ALA A 53 6.26 -9.08 8.81
CA ALA A 53 6.85 -9.52 10.08
C ALA A 53 7.50 -10.90 9.99
N ARG A 54 6.89 -11.84 9.26
CA ARG A 54 7.48 -13.15 8.97
C ARG A 54 8.77 -13.03 8.16
N LYS A 55 8.78 -12.15 7.13
CA LYS A 55 9.93 -11.97 6.22
C LYS A 55 11.11 -11.31 6.93
N VAL A 56 10.87 -10.25 7.71
CA VAL A 56 11.96 -9.54 8.41
C VAL A 56 12.49 -10.32 9.63
N GLY A 57 11.70 -11.24 10.17
CA GLY A 57 12.07 -12.04 11.33
C GLY A 57 12.26 -11.20 12.61
N ALA A 58 12.74 -11.84 13.68
CA ALA A 58 12.87 -11.21 15.01
C ALA A 58 13.89 -10.06 15.06
N ALA A 59 14.84 -10.01 14.13
CA ALA A 59 15.85 -8.94 14.07
C ALA A 59 15.37 -7.71 13.27
N GLY A 60 14.29 -7.85 12.49
CA GLY A 60 13.68 -6.76 11.74
C GLY A 60 12.54 -6.10 12.48
N ARG A 61 11.97 -5.08 11.88
CA ARG A 61 10.86 -4.31 12.43
C ARG A 61 9.85 -3.97 11.34
N VAL A 62 8.57 -3.99 11.69
CA VAL A 62 7.49 -3.56 10.81
C VAL A 62 6.70 -2.44 11.47
N ILE A 63 6.44 -1.38 10.70
CA ILE A 63 5.64 -0.24 11.13
C ILE A 63 4.43 -0.16 10.19
N GLY A 64 3.23 -0.18 10.73
CA GLY A 64 2.01 0.11 9.99
C GLY A 64 1.49 1.49 10.31
N VAL A 65 1.01 2.20 9.31
CA VAL A 65 0.33 3.48 9.48
C VAL A 65 -1.04 3.40 8.85
N ASP A 66 -2.08 3.80 9.60
CA ASP A 66 -3.44 3.94 9.09
C ASP A 66 -4.09 5.17 9.73
N MET A 67 -4.93 5.88 8.98
CA MET A 67 -5.62 7.08 9.48
C MET A 67 -6.84 6.73 10.35
N THR A 68 -7.42 5.55 10.16
CA THR A 68 -8.66 5.13 10.78
C THR A 68 -8.38 4.46 12.12
N ALA A 69 -8.85 5.03 13.22
CA ALA A 69 -8.63 4.49 14.56
C ALA A 69 -9.13 3.03 14.70
N GLU A 70 -10.26 2.71 14.08
CA GLU A 70 -10.80 1.34 14.07
C GLU A 70 -9.85 0.35 13.41
N MET A 71 -9.25 0.71 12.25
CA MET A 71 -8.27 -0.15 11.57
C MET A 71 -7.00 -0.32 12.38
N VAL A 72 -6.51 0.75 13.00
CA VAL A 72 -5.35 0.68 13.91
C VAL A 72 -5.59 -0.28 15.06
N GLU A 73 -6.77 -0.24 15.69
CA GLU A 73 -7.13 -1.16 16.77
C GLU A 73 -7.24 -2.62 16.29
N ARG A 74 -7.85 -2.83 15.12
CA ARG A 74 -7.93 -4.16 14.48
C ARG A 74 -6.55 -4.72 14.17
N ALA A 75 -5.70 -3.91 13.51
CA ALA A 75 -4.34 -4.32 13.20
C ALA A 75 -3.55 -4.69 14.45
N ARG A 76 -3.62 -3.88 15.52
CA ARG A 76 -2.98 -4.18 16.81
C ARG A 76 -3.49 -5.49 17.41
N ALA A 77 -4.79 -5.73 17.38
CA ALA A 77 -5.37 -6.98 17.87
C ALA A 77 -4.90 -8.19 17.06
N ASN A 78 -4.83 -8.06 15.73
CA ASN A 78 -4.34 -9.13 14.84
C ASN A 78 -2.84 -9.40 15.04
N VAL A 79 -2.03 -8.36 15.18
CA VAL A 79 -0.59 -8.47 15.51
C VAL A 79 -0.39 -9.19 16.85
N ALA A 80 -1.11 -8.80 17.88
CA ALA A 80 -1.03 -9.44 19.21
C ALA A 80 -1.46 -10.92 19.14
N ARG A 81 -2.54 -11.22 18.41
CA ARG A 81 -3.03 -12.59 18.21
C ARG A 81 -2.05 -13.47 17.44
N ALA A 82 -1.34 -12.88 16.48
CA ALA A 82 -0.30 -13.56 15.72
C ALA A 82 1.05 -13.71 16.48
N GLY A 83 1.20 -13.02 17.63
CA GLY A 83 2.37 -13.14 18.49
C GLY A 83 3.62 -12.41 18.02
N PHE A 84 3.50 -11.43 17.13
CA PHE A 84 4.64 -10.63 16.66
C PHE A 84 4.95 -9.46 17.61
N ALA A 85 6.15 -9.47 18.19
CA ALA A 85 6.63 -8.41 19.11
C ALA A 85 7.34 -7.26 18.37
N ASN A 86 7.69 -7.45 17.10
CA ASN A 86 8.45 -6.52 16.28
C ASN A 86 7.59 -5.71 15.30
N VAL A 87 6.26 -5.70 15.51
CA VAL A 87 5.31 -4.93 14.72
C VAL A 87 4.70 -3.81 15.56
N GLU A 88 4.75 -2.60 15.03
CA GLU A 88 4.15 -1.41 15.63
C GLU A 88 3.11 -0.82 14.68
N VAL A 89 1.93 -0.45 15.21
CA VAL A 89 0.87 0.19 14.43
C VAL A 89 0.60 1.58 14.99
N ARG A 90 0.72 2.58 14.12
CA ARG A 90 0.57 4.01 14.42
C ARG A 90 -0.65 4.58 13.71
N GLN A 91 -1.38 5.45 14.39
CA GLN A 91 -2.41 6.24 13.73
C GLN A 91 -1.76 7.47 13.10
N GLY A 92 -2.07 7.74 11.82
CA GLY A 92 -1.54 8.90 11.10
C GLY A 92 -2.02 8.93 9.66
N ILE A 93 -1.74 10.03 8.98
CA ILE A 93 -2.01 10.22 7.55
C ILE A 93 -0.74 10.03 6.73
N ILE A 94 -0.90 9.62 5.48
CA ILE A 94 0.25 9.34 4.61
C ILE A 94 0.92 10.58 4.05
N GLU A 95 0.23 11.73 4.10
CA GLU A 95 0.76 13.05 3.74
C GLU A 95 1.68 13.65 4.80
N GLU A 96 1.67 13.08 6.03
CA GLU A 96 2.52 13.46 7.15
C GLU A 96 2.76 12.23 8.03
N LEU A 97 3.72 11.42 7.63
CA LEU A 97 3.97 10.13 8.27
C LEU A 97 4.56 10.29 9.68
N PRO A 98 3.96 9.64 10.70
CA PRO A 98 4.51 9.61 12.05
C PRO A 98 5.72 8.66 12.15
N VAL A 99 6.69 8.84 11.24
CA VAL A 99 7.88 8.01 11.09
C VAL A 99 9.09 8.89 10.89
N GLU A 100 10.21 8.54 11.50
CA GLU A 100 11.45 9.31 11.43
C GLU A 100 12.05 9.28 10.02
N SER A 101 12.71 10.38 9.63
CA SER A 101 13.42 10.48 8.35
C SER A 101 14.56 9.46 8.28
N GLY A 102 14.73 8.84 7.12
CA GLY A 102 15.84 7.93 6.86
C GLY A 102 15.88 6.70 7.79
N SER A 103 14.71 6.19 8.20
CA SER A 103 14.61 5.14 9.23
C SER A 103 14.16 3.79 8.69
N VAL A 104 13.62 3.71 7.46
CA VAL A 104 13.07 2.47 6.91
C VAL A 104 13.84 1.98 5.68
N ASP A 105 13.95 0.67 5.53
CA ASP A 105 14.59 0.02 4.39
C ASP A 105 13.61 -0.15 3.23
N TRP A 106 12.34 -0.39 3.56
CA TRP A 106 11.26 -0.61 2.61
C TRP A 106 10.01 0.18 2.97
N VAL A 107 9.40 0.79 1.97
CA VAL A 107 8.02 1.28 2.01
C VAL A 107 7.18 0.40 1.11
N ILE A 108 6.09 -0.12 1.64
CA ILE A 108 5.07 -0.85 0.88
C ILE A 108 3.73 -0.12 0.96
N SER A 109 2.92 -0.24 -0.07
CA SER A 109 1.55 0.28 -0.10
C SER A 109 0.70 -0.54 -1.05
N ASN A 110 -0.54 -0.77 -0.65
CA ASN A 110 -1.48 -1.56 -1.43
C ASN A 110 -2.81 -0.82 -1.61
N CYS A 111 -3.05 -0.27 -2.81
CA CYS A 111 -4.25 0.46 -3.20
C CYS A 111 -4.61 1.66 -2.29
N LEU A 112 -3.63 2.38 -1.78
CA LEU A 112 -3.91 3.48 -0.85
C LEU A 112 -3.59 4.86 -1.42
N ILE A 113 -2.47 5.02 -2.13
CA ILE A 113 -1.95 6.35 -2.49
C ILE A 113 -2.96 7.12 -3.34
N ASN A 114 -3.76 6.41 -4.13
CA ASN A 114 -4.83 7.02 -4.92
C ASN A 114 -5.92 7.70 -4.09
N LEU A 115 -6.11 7.32 -2.84
CA LEU A 115 -7.08 7.97 -1.95
C LEU A 115 -6.59 9.35 -1.46
N SER A 116 -5.29 9.63 -1.56
CA SER A 116 -4.76 10.94 -1.19
C SER A 116 -5.02 11.97 -2.29
N PRO A 117 -5.57 13.14 -1.94
CA PRO A 117 -5.65 14.29 -2.83
C PRO A 117 -4.30 14.98 -3.05
N GLU A 118 -3.32 14.72 -2.19
CA GLU A 118 -2.00 15.38 -2.17
C GLU A 118 -0.86 14.39 -2.44
N LYS A 119 -0.94 13.66 -3.56
CA LYS A 119 0.01 12.60 -3.90
C LYS A 119 1.48 13.04 -3.88
N ASP A 120 1.77 14.26 -4.33
CA ASP A 120 3.15 14.79 -4.28
C ASP A 120 3.69 14.89 -2.83
N ARG A 121 2.83 15.19 -1.85
CA ARG A 121 3.21 15.15 -0.43
C ARG A 121 3.48 13.73 0.03
N VAL A 122 2.64 12.79 -0.37
CA VAL A 122 2.84 11.36 -0.05
C VAL A 122 4.16 10.87 -0.62
N PHE A 123 4.47 11.18 -1.87
CA PHE A 123 5.73 10.79 -2.48
C PHE A 123 6.94 11.42 -1.78
N ALA A 124 6.83 12.69 -1.37
CA ALA A 124 7.87 13.37 -0.58
C ALA A 124 8.08 12.71 0.80
N GLU A 125 7.00 12.32 1.48
CA GLU A 125 7.08 11.62 2.75
C GLU A 125 7.70 10.22 2.61
N ILE A 126 7.36 9.48 1.56
CA ILE A 126 8.01 8.20 1.24
C ILE A 126 9.51 8.38 1.07
N ALA A 127 9.92 9.37 0.26
CA ALA A 127 11.35 9.67 0.06
C ALA A 127 12.04 10.10 1.37
N ARG A 128 11.35 10.86 2.22
CA ARG A 128 11.87 11.33 3.51
C ARG A 128 12.17 10.18 4.48
N VAL A 129 11.25 9.21 4.59
CA VAL A 129 11.38 8.13 5.58
C VAL A 129 12.34 7.02 5.14
N LEU A 130 12.55 6.86 3.83
CA LEU A 130 13.48 5.87 3.29
C LEU A 130 14.92 6.22 3.67
N LYS A 131 15.67 5.20 4.08
CA LYS A 131 17.13 5.28 4.20
C LYS A 131 17.77 5.51 2.83
N PRO A 132 19.00 6.05 2.75
CA PRO A 132 19.79 5.99 1.53
C PRO A 132 19.90 4.54 1.04
N GLY A 133 19.49 4.28 -0.22
CA GLY A 133 19.41 2.94 -0.78
C GLY A 133 18.16 2.16 -0.40
N GLY A 134 17.30 2.73 0.42
CA GLY A 134 15.97 2.15 0.73
C GLY A 134 15.10 2.07 -0.51
N ARG A 135 14.09 1.22 -0.48
CA ARG A 135 13.27 0.88 -1.64
C ARG A 135 11.78 1.00 -1.33
N MET A 136 11.00 1.16 -2.39
CA MET A 136 9.56 1.16 -2.31
C MET A 136 8.96 0.09 -3.24
N ARG A 137 7.86 -0.50 -2.81
CA ARG A 137 6.96 -1.32 -3.64
C ARG A 137 5.53 -0.88 -3.40
N VAL A 138 4.84 -0.60 -4.48
CA VAL A 138 3.44 -0.20 -4.45
C VAL A 138 2.65 -0.99 -5.48
N SER A 139 1.45 -1.38 -5.10
CA SER A 139 0.42 -1.86 -6.01
C SER A 139 -0.71 -0.85 -5.98
N ASP A 140 -0.97 -0.20 -7.11
CA ASP A 140 -1.99 0.84 -7.20
C ASP A 140 -2.64 0.85 -8.59
N ILE A 141 -3.84 1.38 -8.69
CA ILE A 141 -4.57 1.50 -9.95
C ILE A 141 -4.06 2.75 -10.69
N VAL A 142 -3.81 2.62 -11.98
CA VAL A 142 -3.53 3.75 -12.86
C VAL A 142 -4.59 3.81 -13.95
N VAL A 143 -4.98 5.01 -14.36
CA VAL A 143 -6.02 5.22 -15.36
C VAL A 143 -5.62 6.36 -16.28
N ASP A 144 -5.59 6.10 -17.58
CA ASP A 144 -5.44 7.15 -18.58
C ASP A 144 -6.82 7.75 -18.90
N ASP A 145 -6.93 9.09 -18.85
CA ASP A 145 -8.12 9.85 -19.24
C ASP A 145 -9.42 9.49 -18.48
N LEU A 146 -9.38 9.40 -17.15
CA LEU A 146 -10.60 9.23 -16.35
C LEU A 146 -11.50 10.46 -16.48
N PRO A 147 -12.75 10.31 -16.99
CA PRO A 147 -13.70 11.41 -17.11
C PRO A 147 -13.97 12.09 -15.76
N GLU A 148 -14.10 13.43 -15.77
CA GLU A 148 -14.31 14.22 -14.54
C GLU A 148 -15.57 13.79 -13.77
N ALA A 149 -16.63 13.39 -14.48
CA ALA A 149 -17.85 12.88 -13.86
C ALA A 149 -17.62 11.62 -13.00
N LEU A 150 -16.64 10.79 -13.34
CA LEU A 150 -16.29 9.58 -12.60
C LEU A 150 -15.35 9.88 -11.44
N ARG A 151 -14.57 10.95 -11.52
CA ARG A 151 -13.72 11.41 -10.39
C ARG A 151 -14.54 11.86 -9.18
N ALA A 152 -15.77 12.32 -9.41
CA ALA A 152 -16.70 12.76 -8.37
C ALA A 152 -17.55 11.62 -7.78
N ASP A 153 -17.45 10.42 -8.31
CA ASP A 153 -18.23 9.27 -7.85
C ASP A 153 -17.64 8.68 -6.57
N MET A 154 -18.43 8.70 -5.49
CA MET A 154 -17.99 8.20 -4.17
C MET A 154 -17.74 6.69 -4.14
N VAL A 155 -18.41 5.91 -4.97
CA VAL A 155 -18.20 4.46 -5.08
C VAL A 155 -16.87 4.18 -5.76
N LEU A 156 -16.57 4.92 -6.83
CA LEU A 156 -15.28 4.84 -7.52
C LEU A 156 -14.14 5.39 -6.69
N TYR A 157 -14.40 6.39 -5.85
CA TYR A 157 -13.41 6.88 -4.89
C TYR A 157 -13.05 5.80 -3.86
N ALA A 158 -14.04 5.14 -3.29
CA ALA A 158 -13.82 4.06 -2.32
C ALA A 158 -13.11 2.83 -2.93
N SER A 159 -13.18 2.65 -4.25
CA SER A 159 -12.46 1.60 -4.99
C SER A 159 -11.10 2.04 -5.56
N CYS A 160 -10.56 3.17 -5.11
CA CYS A 160 -9.27 3.74 -5.53
C CYS A 160 -9.20 4.21 -7.01
N VAL A 161 -10.29 4.13 -7.76
CA VAL A 161 -10.33 4.51 -9.19
C VAL A 161 -10.49 6.01 -9.38
N ALA A 162 -11.38 6.66 -8.62
CA ALA A 162 -11.66 8.09 -8.79
C ALA A 162 -10.43 8.99 -8.54
N GLY A 163 -9.55 8.57 -7.64
CA GLY A 163 -8.29 9.26 -7.37
C GLY A 163 -7.11 8.81 -8.23
N ALA A 164 -7.30 7.82 -9.11
CA ALA A 164 -6.24 7.32 -9.96
C ALA A 164 -5.77 8.37 -10.97
N VAL A 165 -4.48 8.37 -11.23
CA VAL A 165 -3.80 9.19 -12.25
C VAL A 165 -3.20 8.28 -13.30
N SER A 166 -2.71 8.85 -14.40
CA SER A 166 -2.02 8.06 -15.42
C SER A 166 -0.72 7.44 -14.87
N GLU A 167 -0.28 6.34 -15.45
CA GLU A 167 1.00 5.71 -15.13
C GLU A 167 2.15 6.73 -15.22
N ALA A 168 2.17 7.53 -16.28
CA ALA A 168 3.21 8.53 -16.50
C ALA A 168 3.24 9.57 -15.35
N GLU A 169 2.08 10.10 -14.97
CA GLU A 169 1.97 11.09 -13.89
C GLU A 169 2.40 10.50 -12.54
N TYR A 170 2.01 9.26 -12.26
CA TYR A 170 2.40 8.56 -11.03
C TYR A 170 3.92 8.38 -10.93
N LEU A 171 4.54 7.85 -12.00
CA LEU A 171 6.00 7.63 -12.05
C LEU A 171 6.78 8.94 -11.99
N ASP A 172 6.30 9.99 -12.66
CA ASP A 172 6.94 11.31 -12.62
C ASP A 172 6.83 11.97 -11.24
N GLY A 173 5.72 11.76 -10.52
CA GLY A 173 5.58 12.18 -9.13
C GLY A 173 6.65 11.55 -8.22
N LEU A 174 6.87 10.25 -8.34
CA LEU A 174 7.92 9.53 -7.61
C LEU A 174 9.33 10.07 -7.92
N ARG A 175 9.62 10.33 -9.21
CA ARG A 175 10.91 10.91 -9.63
C ARG A 175 11.11 12.33 -9.11
N ARG A 176 10.07 13.17 -9.15
CA ARG A 176 10.12 14.53 -8.56
C ARG A 176 10.40 14.51 -7.07
N ALA A 177 9.92 13.50 -6.35
CA ALA A 177 10.24 13.31 -4.93
C ALA A 177 11.68 12.86 -4.65
N GLY A 178 12.46 12.56 -5.68
CA GLY A 178 13.87 12.15 -5.56
C GLY A 178 14.11 10.64 -5.59
N LEU A 179 13.08 9.84 -5.87
CA LEU A 179 13.24 8.40 -6.06
C LEU A 179 13.89 8.12 -7.42
N VAL A 180 14.84 7.20 -7.45
CA VAL A 180 15.58 6.78 -8.65
C VAL A 180 15.19 5.35 -9.03
N ASP A 181 15.53 4.93 -10.24
CA ASP A 181 15.25 3.60 -10.78
C ASP A 181 13.74 3.22 -10.69
N VAL A 182 12.89 4.24 -10.90
CA VAL A 182 11.43 4.09 -10.85
C VAL A 182 10.98 3.35 -12.10
N ALA A 183 10.40 2.16 -11.91
CA ALA A 183 9.93 1.30 -13.00
C ALA A 183 8.66 0.54 -12.61
N VAL A 184 7.81 0.28 -13.59
CA VAL A 184 6.69 -0.65 -13.45
C VAL A 184 7.23 -2.08 -13.55
N VAL A 185 6.96 -2.88 -12.54
CA VAL A 185 7.44 -4.27 -12.46
C VAL A 185 6.44 -5.22 -13.11
N GLU A 186 5.16 -4.94 -12.92
CA GLU A 186 4.09 -5.79 -13.41
C GLU A 186 2.83 -4.98 -13.68
N ARG A 187 2.01 -5.42 -14.64
CA ARG A 187 0.70 -4.81 -14.95
C ARG A 187 -0.34 -5.90 -15.00
N TYR A 188 -1.43 -5.66 -14.30
CA TYR A 188 -2.63 -6.48 -14.36
C TYR A 188 -3.78 -5.65 -14.91
N PRO A 189 -4.52 -6.12 -15.94
CA PRO A 189 -5.73 -5.43 -16.36
C PRO A 189 -6.75 -5.47 -15.21
N TYR A 190 -7.22 -4.31 -14.82
CA TYR A 190 -8.29 -4.21 -13.82
C TYR A 190 -9.62 -4.50 -14.51
N GLY A 191 -10.20 -5.66 -14.23
CA GLY A 191 -11.43 -6.10 -14.89
C GLY A 191 -12.62 -5.19 -14.56
N THR A 192 -13.32 -4.74 -15.58
CA THR A 192 -14.55 -3.92 -15.49
C THR A 192 -15.72 -4.63 -14.84
N GLU A 193 -15.64 -5.94 -14.68
CA GLU A 193 -16.60 -6.76 -13.94
C GLU A 193 -16.74 -6.34 -12.47
N VAL A 194 -15.72 -5.66 -11.93
CA VAL A 194 -15.67 -5.19 -10.54
C VAL A 194 -16.31 -3.81 -10.36
N LEU A 195 -16.57 -3.09 -11.46
CA LEU A 195 -17.06 -1.71 -11.45
C LEU A 195 -18.34 -1.57 -12.25
N PRO A 196 -19.54 -1.78 -11.65
CA PRO A 196 -20.81 -1.60 -12.36
C PRO A 196 -20.93 -0.15 -12.87
N GLY A 197 -21.05 0.04 -14.16
CA GLY A 197 -21.24 1.34 -14.82
C GLY A 197 -20.04 1.88 -15.62
N ILE A 198 -18.91 1.18 -15.66
CA ILE A 198 -17.71 1.61 -16.42
C ILE A 198 -17.58 0.91 -17.79
N GLY A 199 -18.64 0.32 -18.31
CA GLY A 199 -18.61 -0.51 -19.54
C GLY A 199 -17.85 0.05 -20.73
N ASP A 200 -17.80 1.37 -20.92
CA ASP A 200 -17.11 2.03 -22.05
C ASP A 200 -15.67 2.49 -21.72
N ILE A 201 -15.22 2.31 -20.49
CA ILE A 201 -13.88 2.76 -20.00
C ILE A 201 -12.96 1.56 -19.75
N ALA A 202 -13.48 0.37 -19.91
CA ALA A 202 -12.81 -0.90 -19.63
C ALA A 202 -11.42 -1.05 -20.22
N ASP A 203 -11.19 -0.47 -21.38
CA ASP A 203 -9.92 -0.57 -22.10
C ASP A 203 -8.87 0.47 -21.62
N ARG A 204 -9.22 1.32 -20.64
CA ARG A 204 -8.38 2.43 -20.16
C ARG A 204 -7.96 2.33 -18.71
N VAL A 205 -8.41 1.29 -17.99
CA VAL A 205 -8.10 1.04 -16.56
C VAL A 205 -7.07 -0.07 -16.41
#